data_6afd9b1e77bfa51e89bfe94a660f23cf
#
_entry.id   6afd9b1e77bfa51e89bfe94a660f23cf
#
_cell.length_a   1.000
_cell.length_b   1.000
_cell.length_c   1.000
_cell.angle_alpha   90.00
_cell.angle_beta   90.00
_cell.angle_gamma   90.00
#
_symmetry.space_group_name_H-M   'P 1'
#
loop_
_entity.id
_entity.type
_entity.pdbx_description
1 polymer ?
#
loop_
_entity_poly.entity_id
_entity_poly.type
_entity_poly.pdbx_seq_one_letter_code
_entity_poly.pdbx_strand_id
1 'polypeptide(L)'
;MADEVRKDPKGRKLKTGETYDEKTGRYRFSGMDASGKRVQLYSWTLTRNDAVPAGKKQKGGDSLREKEDRFIADKLNAIDTQGGNMSVLDLMRRYVKIKSPEVRETTRNGYRTCLKLAEEDRFCKKKIRTITEDEAILWFDELHAKKNKGYSSLHTLKGVLRQAFIMAKKNRWVVDNPFNFSLNKKRYGGVQQRDAVSRADMRKFLDFVRTDRHFQKYFNGIFILFNTGLRISEFCGLIPEDIDFTEHVIHVRRQPIRIHAGNKMLYYIEEPKTENGVRDVPMFGDVEEAFRQVIQNRPKLEKEEVVWNADHTESAQGFLWLDKDNRIEVAQHWQNHLRWAVGKYNRTFKEEIPNITPHICRHTFCSNCASAGMSPKTLQMIMGHSSIQFTLDVYTHLEAGDIKKEFFSMVQNKNYDFYSLNRVPEIVAPADDTEYEEPEADMDEKADDDD
;
A
#
# COMPACT_ATOMS: atom_id res chain seq x y z
N MET A 1 -67.17 -2.65 17.62
CA MET A 1 -66.60 -3.86 18.23
C MET A 1 -65.30 -3.48 18.91
N ALA A 2 -65.26 -3.56 20.26
CA ALA A 2 -64.03 -3.22 20.99
C ALA A 2 -62.93 -4.19 20.58
N ASP A 3 -61.79 -3.65 20.20
CA ASP A 3 -60.55 -4.45 19.89
C ASP A 3 -60.22 -5.32 21.10
N GLU A 4 -60.36 -6.61 20.97
CA GLU A 4 -60.01 -7.57 22.00
C GLU A 4 -58.52 -7.47 22.28
N VAL A 5 -58.16 -7.00 23.49
CA VAL A 5 -56.78 -6.73 23.87
C VAL A 5 -56.06 -8.07 23.95
N ARG A 6 -55.28 -8.40 22.92
CA ARG A 6 -54.41 -9.61 22.88
C ARG A 6 -53.39 -9.62 24.02
N LYS A 7 -53.37 -10.69 24.79
CA LYS A 7 -52.45 -10.88 25.91
C LYS A 7 -51.60 -12.13 25.70
N ASP A 8 -50.40 -12.12 26.28
CA ASP A 8 -49.54 -13.29 26.32
C ASP A 8 -49.94 -14.23 27.52
N PRO A 9 -49.36 -15.40 27.65
CA PRO A 9 -49.64 -16.33 28.77
C PRO A 9 -49.35 -15.75 30.16
N LYS A 10 -48.55 -14.69 30.25
CA LYS A 10 -48.25 -13.94 31.49
C LYS A 10 -49.22 -12.78 31.72
N GLY A 11 -50.30 -12.65 30.90
CA GLY A 11 -51.30 -11.60 31.01
C GLY A 11 -50.88 -10.24 30.49
N ARG A 12 -49.71 -10.11 29.85
CA ARG A 12 -49.18 -8.84 29.35
C ARG A 12 -49.80 -8.47 27.98
N LYS A 13 -50.16 -7.22 27.81
CA LYS A 13 -50.69 -6.70 26.55
C LYS A 13 -49.65 -6.80 25.43
N LEU A 14 -50.03 -7.40 24.31
CA LEU A 14 -49.26 -7.45 23.09
C LEU A 14 -49.53 -6.18 22.24
N LYS A 15 -48.45 -5.58 21.71
CA LYS A 15 -48.51 -4.43 20.82
C LYS A 15 -49.04 -4.82 19.43
N THR A 16 -49.40 -3.83 18.62
CA THR A 16 -49.75 -3.99 17.19
C THR A 16 -48.58 -4.68 16.46
N GLY A 17 -48.87 -5.79 15.76
CA GLY A 17 -47.85 -6.60 15.08
C GLY A 17 -47.24 -7.71 15.92
N GLU A 18 -47.33 -7.64 17.28
CA GLU A 18 -46.89 -8.73 18.17
C GLU A 18 -47.92 -9.86 18.23
N THR A 19 -47.45 -11.10 18.24
CA THR A 19 -48.27 -12.31 18.47
C THR A 19 -47.46 -13.30 19.30
N TYR A 20 -48.18 -14.10 20.09
CA TYR A 20 -47.60 -15.25 20.78
C TYR A 20 -48.17 -16.54 20.15
N ASP A 21 -47.29 -17.46 19.81
CA ASP A 21 -47.67 -18.77 19.26
C ASP A 21 -47.66 -19.81 20.40
N GLU A 22 -48.82 -20.24 20.83
CA GLU A 22 -49.00 -21.21 21.94
C GLU A 22 -48.38 -22.57 21.63
N LYS A 23 -48.39 -22.98 20.35
CA LYS A 23 -47.84 -24.27 19.94
C LYS A 23 -46.31 -24.32 20.05
N THR A 24 -45.66 -23.23 19.67
CA THR A 24 -44.19 -23.16 19.67
C THR A 24 -43.62 -22.47 20.90
N GLY A 25 -44.44 -21.72 21.66
CA GLY A 25 -43.99 -20.88 22.78
C GLY A 25 -43.18 -19.67 22.37
N ARG A 26 -43.33 -19.21 21.11
CA ARG A 26 -42.53 -18.10 20.56
C ARG A 26 -43.35 -16.81 20.41
N TYR A 27 -42.71 -15.73 20.70
CA TYR A 27 -43.20 -14.41 20.34
C TYR A 27 -42.78 -14.08 18.90
N ARG A 28 -43.67 -13.44 18.13
CA ARG A 28 -43.46 -12.99 16.76
C ARG A 28 -43.94 -11.56 16.62
N PHE A 29 -43.16 -10.75 15.94
CA PHE A 29 -43.55 -9.43 15.45
C PHE A 29 -43.59 -9.45 13.92
N SER A 30 -44.56 -8.81 13.30
CA SER A 30 -44.67 -8.61 11.85
C SER A 30 -44.88 -7.14 11.52
N GLY A 31 -44.00 -6.57 10.73
CA GLY A 31 -44.07 -5.17 10.29
C GLY A 31 -43.59 -5.01 8.85
N MET A 32 -43.80 -3.82 8.28
CA MET A 32 -43.28 -3.42 6.97
C MET A 32 -42.02 -2.59 7.17
N ASP A 33 -40.95 -2.93 6.49
CA ASP A 33 -39.73 -2.13 6.49
C ASP A 33 -39.89 -0.85 5.64
N ALA A 34 -38.82 -0.03 5.54
CA ALA A 34 -38.80 1.21 4.79
C ALA A 34 -38.99 1.00 3.26
N SER A 35 -38.74 -0.21 2.75
CA SER A 35 -38.94 -0.59 1.34
C SER A 35 -40.33 -1.13 1.04
N GLY A 36 -41.21 -1.25 2.07
CA GLY A 36 -42.57 -1.81 1.94
C GLY A 36 -42.56 -3.35 2.01
N LYS A 37 -41.45 -3.99 2.34
CA LYS A 37 -41.33 -5.44 2.46
C LYS A 37 -41.73 -5.90 3.86
N ARG A 38 -42.51 -7.00 3.95
CA ARG A 38 -42.90 -7.59 5.23
C ARG A 38 -41.72 -8.29 5.89
N VAL A 39 -41.40 -7.88 7.12
CA VAL A 39 -40.36 -8.48 7.99
C VAL A 39 -41.02 -9.14 9.16
N GLN A 40 -40.54 -10.35 9.53
CA GLN A 40 -40.98 -11.11 10.72
C GLN A 40 -39.81 -11.31 11.67
N LEU A 41 -39.99 -10.94 12.93
CA LEU A 41 -39.01 -11.09 13.99
C LEU A 41 -39.54 -12.14 14.97
N TYR A 42 -38.65 -12.97 15.50
CA TYR A 42 -38.98 -14.03 16.43
C TYR A 42 -38.09 -14.00 17.68
N SER A 43 -38.67 -14.26 18.85
CA SER A 43 -37.92 -14.41 20.10
C SER A 43 -38.63 -15.38 21.04
N TRP A 44 -37.89 -16.01 21.95
CA TRP A 44 -38.44 -16.82 23.05
C TRP A 44 -38.91 -15.94 24.21
N THR A 45 -38.49 -14.71 24.27
CA THR A 45 -38.81 -13.74 25.34
C THR A 45 -39.45 -12.51 24.74
N LEU A 46 -40.45 -11.94 25.45
CA LEU A 46 -41.10 -10.70 25.03
C LEU A 46 -40.25 -9.46 25.40
N THR A 47 -39.71 -9.50 26.60
CA THR A 47 -38.89 -8.39 27.17
C THR A 47 -37.56 -8.93 27.67
N ARG A 48 -36.61 -7.99 27.89
CA ARG A 48 -35.25 -8.30 28.39
C ARG A 48 -35.27 -9.06 29.74
N ASN A 49 -36.30 -8.83 30.55
CA ASN A 49 -36.41 -9.42 31.88
C ASN A 49 -36.99 -10.85 31.88
N ASP A 50 -37.38 -11.35 30.71
CA ASP A 50 -37.93 -12.73 30.63
C ASP A 50 -36.78 -13.73 30.55
N ALA A 51 -36.91 -14.81 31.34
CA ALA A 51 -36.01 -15.96 31.22
C ALA A 51 -36.29 -16.71 29.92
N VAL A 52 -35.24 -17.13 29.25
CA VAL A 52 -35.35 -18.02 28.07
C VAL A 52 -35.82 -19.39 28.54
N PRO A 53 -36.83 -20.02 27.91
CA PRO A 53 -37.33 -21.33 28.30
C PRO A 53 -36.22 -22.38 28.32
N ALA A 54 -36.30 -23.31 29.30
CA ALA A 54 -35.32 -24.37 29.48
C ALA A 54 -35.11 -25.18 28.17
N GLY A 55 -33.88 -25.48 27.84
CA GLY A 55 -33.51 -26.21 26.63
C GLY A 55 -33.58 -25.38 25.31
N LYS A 56 -33.95 -24.11 25.36
CA LYS A 56 -33.97 -23.23 24.18
C LYS A 56 -32.78 -22.30 24.16
N LYS A 57 -32.22 -22.03 22.97
CA LYS A 57 -31.16 -21.06 22.77
C LYS A 57 -31.73 -19.85 22.04
N GLN A 58 -31.55 -18.65 22.61
CA GLN A 58 -31.93 -17.39 21.99
C GLN A 58 -30.75 -16.87 21.18
N LYS A 59 -30.87 -16.94 19.86
CA LYS A 59 -29.82 -16.45 18.96
C LYS A 59 -29.72 -14.92 19.06
N GLY A 60 -28.57 -14.42 19.54
CA GLY A 60 -28.29 -12.96 19.68
C GLY A 60 -28.76 -12.38 21.02
N GLY A 61 -29.33 -13.12 21.94
CA GLY A 61 -29.70 -12.68 23.31
C GLY A 61 -30.91 -11.74 23.41
N ASP A 62 -31.39 -11.13 22.32
CA ASP A 62 -32.38 -10.05 22.34
C ASP A 62 -33.81 -10.56 22.46
N SER A 63 -34.63 -9.93 23.33
CA SER A 63 -36.08 -10.11 23.44
C SER A 63 -36.80 -9.63 22.17
N LEU A 64 -38.09 -9.93 22.04
CA LEU A 64 -38.87 -9.47 20.88
C LEU A 64 -38.94 -7.97 20.81
N ARG A 65 -39.17 -7.28 21.93
CA ARG A 65 -39.30 -5.82 21.99
C ARG A 65 -38.00 -5.09 21.69
N GLU A 66 -36.86 -5.61 22.13
CA GLU A 66 -35.56 -5.05 21.72
C GLU A 66 -35.32 -5.18 20.21
N LYS A 67 -35.77 -6.29 19.60
CA LYS A 67 -35.72 -6.46 18.14
C LYS A 67 -36.70 -5.53 17.41
N GLU A 68 -37.88 -5.32 17.99
CA GLU A 68 -38.90 -4.40 17.45
C GLU A 68 -38.44 -2.93 17.52
N ASP A 69 -37.90 -2.48 18.66
CA ASP A 69 -37.38 -1.13 18.82
C ASP A 69 -36.26 -0.84 17.80
N ARG A 70 -35.38 -1.82 17.60
CA ARG A 70 -34.33 -1.73 16.56
C ARG A 70 -34.91 -1.67 15.15
N PHE A 71 -35.93 -2.48 14.86
CA PHE A 71 -36.62 -2.48 13.57
C PHE A 71 -37.32 -1.14 13.31
N ILE A 72 -37.95 -0.56 14.32
CA ILE A 72 -38.61 0.77 14.21
C ILE A 72 -37.56 1.85 13.98
N ALA A 73 -36.44 1.82 14.70
CA ALA A 73 -35.32 2.76 14.48
C ALA A 73 -34.76 2.63 13.04
N ASP A 74 -34.53 1.41 12.56
CA ASP A 74 -34.08 1.15 11.19
C ASP A 74 -35.07 1.68 10.14
N LYS A 75 -36.38 1.52 10.40
CA LYS A 75 -37.45 2.03 9.52
C LYS A 75 -37.50 3.56 9.50
N LEU A 76 -37.37 4.22 10.66
CA LEU A 76 -37.32 5.67 10.76
C LEU A 76 -36.10 6.25 10.01
N ASN A 77 -34.96 5.55 10.05
CA ASN A 77 -33.75 5.91 9.32
C ASN A 77 -33.77 5.45 7.84
N ALA A 78 -34.89 4.89 7.36
CA ALA A 78 -35.05 4.33 6.03
C ALA A 78 -33.96 3.29 5.66
N ILE A 79 -33.55 2.46 6.63
CA ILE A 79 -32.48 1.47 6.45
C ILE A 79 -33.04 0.17 5.88
N ASP A 80 -32.36 -0.37 4.86
CA ASP A 80 -32.59 -1.73 4.35
C ASP A 80 -32.05 -2.76 5.35
N THR A 81 -32.96 -3.35 6.12
CA THR A 81 -32.59 -4.34 7.16
C THR A 81 -31.97 -5.61 6.59
N GLN A 82 -32.22 -5.96 5.32
CA GLN A 82 -31.61 -7.13 4.69
C GLN A 82 -30.15 -6.85 4.31
N GLY A 83 -29.86 -5.71 3.67
CA GLY A 83 -28.50 -5.32 3.36
C GLY A 83 -27.63 -5.15 4.63
N GLY A 84 -28.20 -4.55 5.68
CA GLY A 84 -27.49 -4.38 6.96
C GLY A 84 -27.17 -5.68 7.72
N ASN A 85 -27.74 -6.82 7.33
CA ASN A 85 -27.46 -8.12 7.94
C ASN A 85 -26.22 -8.84 7.38
N MET A 86 -25.61 -8.33 6.30
CA MET A 86 -24.37 -8.91 5.79
C MET A 86 -23.21 -8.76 6.77
N SER A 87 -22.20 -9.61 6.66
CA SER A 87 -20.98 -9.49 7.46
C SER A 87 -20.07 -8.37 6.94
N VAL A 88 -19.15 -7.88 7.78
CA VAL A 88 -18.10 -6.94 7.35
C VAL A 88 -17.31 -7.53 6.17
N LEU A 89 -16.95 -8.81 6.25
CA LEU A 89 -16.24 -9.50 5.17
C LEU A 89 -17.04 -9.51 3.86
N ASP A 90 -18.36 -9.80 3.91
CA ASP A 90 -19.18 -9.82 2.71
C ASP A 90 -19.33 -8.41 2.10
N LEU A 91 -19.40 -7.37 2.95
CA LEU A 91 -19.39 -5.98 2.49
C LEU A 91 -18.06 -5.65 1.80
N MET A 92 -16.92 -6.04 2.38
CA MET A 92 -15.60 -5.83 1.77
C MET A 92 -15.49 -6.55 0.42
N ARG A 93 -15.89 -7.82 0.36
CA ARG A 93 -15.90 -8.61 -0.90
C ARG A 93 -16.75 -7.93 -1.98
N ARG A 94 -17.93 -7.45 -1.60
CA ARG A 94 -18.83 -6.73 -2.51
C ARG A 94 -18.21 -5.43 -3.02
N TYR A 95 -17.62 -4.63 -2.13
CA TYR A 95 -16.90 -3.40 -2.49
C TYR A 95 -15.74 -3.70 -3.45
N VAL A 96 -14.88 -4.65 -3.09
CA VAL A 96 -13.72 -5.04 -3.91
C VAL A 96 -14.17 -5.55 -5.29
N LYS A 97 -15.22 -6.38 -5.36
CA LYS A 97 -15.77 -6.86 -6.64
C LYS A 97 -16.21 -5.71 -7.55
N ILE A 98 -16.85 -4.69 -7.00
CA ILE A 98 -17.32 -3.52 -7.76
C ILE A 98 -16.13 -2.65 -8.19
N LYS A 99 -15.14 -2.44 -7.31
CA LYS A 99 -14.03 -1.51 -7.56
C LYS A 99 -12.85 -2.11 -8.31
N SER A 100 -12.66 -3.42 -8.28
CA SER A 100 -11.53 -4.10 -8.95
C SER A 100 -11.40 -3.76 -10.44
N PRO A 101 -12.46 -3.65 -11.26
CA PRO A 101 -12.31 -3.27 -12.66
C PRO A 101 -11.80 -1.84 -12.89
N GLU A 102 -12.01 -0.95 -11.91
CA GLU A 102 -11.67 0.48 -12.00
C GLU A 102 -10.26 0.81 -11.49
N VAL A 103 -9.54 -0.16 -10.92
CA VAL A 103 -8.26 0.08 -10.26
C VAL A 103 -7.15 -0.76 -10.87
N ARG A 104 -5.90 -0.27 -10.72
CA ARG A 104 -4.69 -0.97 -11.17
C ARG A 104 -4.46 -2.26 -10.38
N GLU A 105 -3.71 -3.19 -10.96
CA GLU A 105 -3.43 -4.50 -10.37
C GLU A 105 -2.72 -4.41 -9.00
N THR A 106 -1.82 -3.45 -8.83
CA THR A 106 -1.18 -3.17 -7.54
C THR A 106 -2.19 -2.86 -6.43
N THR A 107 -3.23 -2.07 -6.73
CA THR A 107 -4.34 -1.80 -5.80
C THR A 107 -5.19 -3.05 -5.56
N ARG A 108 -5.42 -3.87 -6.60
CA ARG A 108 -6.13 -5.16 -6.45
C ARG A 108 -5.38 -6.11 -5.51
N ASN A 109 -4.04 -6.14 -5.58
CA ASN A 109 -3.22 -6.92 -4.66
C ASN A 109 -3.40 -6.45 -3.21
N GLY A 110 -3.39 -5.14 -2.97
CA GLY A 110 -3.71 -4.58 -1.65
C GLY A 110 -5.11 -4.96 -1.17
N TYR A 111 -6.11 -4.99 -2.06
CA TYR A 111 -7.44 -5.48 -1.72
C TYR A 111 -7.45 -6.96 -1.35
N ARG A 112 -6.70 -7.82 -2.09
CA ARG A 112 -6.57 -9.26 -1.78
C ARG A 112 -5.95 -9.47 -0.39
N THR A 113 -4.90 -8.71 -0.07
CA THR A 113 -4.25 -8.75 1.25
C THR A 113 -5.22 -8.34 2.36
N CYS A 114 -5.99 -7.27 2.18
CA CYS A 114 -7.01 -6.85 3.14
C CYS A 114 -8.10 -7.90 3.30
N LEU A 115 -8.57 -8.52 2.21
CA LEU A 115 -9.57 -9.59 2.27
C LEU A 115 -9.04 -10.84 3.00
N LYS A 116 -7.81 -11.27 2.72
CA LYS A 116 -7.17 -12.40 3.41
C LYS A 116 -7.11 -12.17 4.93
N LEU A 117 -6.69 -10.97 5.34
CA LEU A 117 -6.68 -10.61 6.78
C LEU A 117 -8.09 -10.64 7.38
N ALA A 118 -9.10 -10.17 6.65
CA ALA A 118 -10.50 -10.13 7.09
C ALA A 118 -11.14 -11.52 7.19
N GLU A 119 -10.78 -12.46 6.32
CA GLU A 119 -11.29 -13.85 6.31
C GLU A 119 -10.94 -14.60 7.58
N GLU A 120 -9.75 -14.38 8.10
CA GLU A 120 -9.24 -15.04 9.32
C GLU A 120 -9.76 -14.37 10.61
N ASP A 121 -10.38 -13.19 10.51
CA ASP A 121 -10.70 -12.40 11.68
C ASP A 121 -12.17 -12.54 12.13
N ARG A 122 -12.36 -12.70 13.45
CA ARG A 122 -13.70 -12.85 14.05
C ARG A 122 -14.52 -11.55 13.96
N PHE A 123 -13.87 -10.39 14.02
CA PHE A 123 -14.54 -9.09 13.90
C PHE A 123 -15.22 -8.97 12.55
N CYS A 124 -14.58 -9.39 11.48
CA CYS A 124 -15.12 -9.32 10.13
C CYS A 124 -16.32 -10.25 9.87
N LYS A 125 -16.61 -11.17 10.78
CA LYS A 125 -17.84 -12.01 10.76
C LYS A 125 -19.04 -11.33 11.41
N LYS A 126 -18.84 -10.19 12.12
CA LYS A 126 -19.95 -9.41 12.71
C LYS A 126 -20.80 -8.77 11.60
N LYS A 127 -22.06 -8.48 11.93
CA LYS A 127 -22.98 -7.79 11.03
C LYS A 127 -22.63 -6.31 10.93
N ILE A 128 -22.62 -5.74 9.73
CA ILE A 128 -22.22 -4.35 9.52
C ILE A 128 -23.02 -3.34 10.33
N ARG A 129 -24.32 -3.58 10.52
CA ARG A 129 -25.18 -2.68 11.31
C ARG A 129 -24.94 -2.69 12.81
N THR A 130 -24.19 -3.67 13.32
CA THR A 130 -23.91 -3.77 14.77
C THR A 130 -22.56 -3.23 15.15
N ILE A 131 -21.76 -2.76 14.19
CA ILE A 131 -20.41 -2.25 14.43
C ILE A 131 -20.49 -0.80 14.87
N THR A 132 -19.88 -0.49 15.99
CA THR A 132 -19.68 0.88 16.47
C THR A 132 -18.25 1.37 16.19
N GLU A 133 -18.03 2.68 16.24
CA GLU A 133 -16.70 3.26 16.05
C GLU A 133 -15.73 2.78 17.13
N ASP A 134 -16.17 2.71 18.40
CA ASP A 134 -15.35 2.22 19.51
C ASP A 134 -14.91 0.77 19.30
N GLU A 135 -15.83 -0.11 18.85
CA GLU A 135 -15.48 -1.49 18.53
C GLU A 135 -14.46 -1.59 17.37
N ALA A 136 -14.59 -0.72 16.38
CA ALA A 136 -13.66 -0.66 15.27
C ALA A 136 -12.26 -0.21 15.73
N ILE A 137 -12.17 0.81 16.59
CA ILE A 137 -10.90 1.29 17.17
C ILE A 137 -10.24 0.18 18.00
N LEU A 138 -10.99 -0.48 18.89
CA LEU A 138 -10.47 -1.57 19.72
C LEU A 138 -9.97 -2.74 18.89
N TRP A 139 -10.65 -3.05 17.79
CA TRP A 139 -10.20 -4.08 16.88
C TRP A 139 -8.88 -3.72 16.18
N PHE A 140 -8.68 -2.46 15.78
CA PHE A 140 -7.40 -2.01 15.23
C PHE A 140 -6.26 -2.11 16.25
N ASP A 141 -6.54 -1.82 17.53
CA ASP A 141 -5.58 -2.03 18.61
C ASP A 141 -5.22 -3.52 18.77
N GLU A 142 -6.20 -4.42 18.64
CA GLU A 142 -5.94 -5.85 18.69
C GLU A 142 -5.10 -6.32 17.49
N LEU A 143 -5.35 -5.81 16.29
CA LEU A 143 -4.54 -6.13 15.11
C LEU A 143 -3.09 -5.68 15.28
N HIS A 144 -2.88 -4.50 15.86
CA HIS A 144 -1.53 -4.01 16.17
C HIS A 144 -0.86 -4.89 17.22
N ALA A 145 -1.51 -5.11 18.37
CA ALA A 145 -0.91 -5.81 19.50
C ALA A 145 -0.69 -7.31 19.24
N LYS A 146 -1.68 -7.99 18.60
CA LYS A 146 -1.67 -9.45 18.46
C LYS A 146 -1.11 -9.93 17.13
N LYS A 147 -1.29 -9.16 16.05
CA LYS A 147 -0.86 -9.54 14.69
C LYS A 147 0.29 -8.67 14.18
N ASN A 148 0.90 -7.86 15.04
CA ASN A 148 2.03 -6.97 14.74
C ASN A 148 1.83 -6.12 13.47
N LYS A 149 0.57 -5.64 13.23
CA LYS A 149 0.29 -4.79 12.07
C LYS A 149 0.66 -3.35 12.37
N GLY A 150 1.61 -2.80 11.61
CA GLY A 150 2.04 -1.41 11.70
C GLY A 150 1.03 -0.43 11.12
N TYR A 151 1.31 0.87 11.31
CA TYR A 151 0.45 1.97 10.86
C TYR A 151 0.06 1.87 9.38
N SER A 152 1.01 1.60 8.47
CA SER A 152 0.79 1.53 7.02
C SER A 152 -0.25 0.47 6.67
N SER A 153 -0.07 -0.77 7.15
CA SER A 153 -1.00 -1.87 6.91
C SER A 153 -2.39 -1.58 7.45
N LEU A 154 -2.47 -1.01 8.68
CA LEU A 154 -3.73 -0.61 9.29
C LEU A 154 -4.41 0.53 8.53
N HIS A 155 -3.63 1.49 8.03
CA HIS A 155 -4.15 2.61 7.23
C HIS A 155 -4.75 2.10 5.90
N THR A 156 -4.09 1.17 5.23
CA THR A 156 -4.59 0.54 4.00
C THR A 156 -5.88 -0.23 4.26
N LEU A 157 -5.91 -1.07 5.29
CA LEU A 157 -7.12 -1.82 5.69
C LEU A 157 -8.28 -0.87 6.02
N LYS A 158 -8.00 0.17 6.81
CA LYS A 158 -9.00 1.20 7.14
C LYS A 158 -9.53 1.90 5.90
N GLY A 159 -8.65 2.20 4.93
CA GLY A 159 -9.03 2.81 3.66
C GLY A 159 -10.08 1.98 2.92
N VAL A 160 -9.85 0.67 2.80
CA VAL A 160 -10.80 -0.27 2.17
C VAL A 160 -12.12 -0.34 2.93
N LEU A 161 -12.06 -0.51 4.25
CA LEU A 161 -13.25 -0.59 5.12
C LEU A 161 -14.05 0.70 5.06
N ARG A 162 -13.40 1.86 5.19
CA ARG A 162 -14.06 3.17 5.13
C ARG A 162 -14.83 3.34 3.82
N GLN A 163 -14.24 2.98 2.69
CA GLN A 163 -14.90 3.08 1.39
C GLN A 163 -16.05 2.08 1.25
N ALA A 164 -15.89 0.85 1.74
CA ALA A 164 -16.94 -0.15 1.77
C ALA A 164 -18.15 0.31 2.61
N PHE A 165 -17.89 0.92 3.78
CA PHE A 165 -18.97 1.47 4.63
C PHE A 165 -19.57 2.77 4.07
N ILE A 166 -18.84 3.59 3.31
CA ILE A 166 -19.43 4.69 2.54
C ILE A 166 -20.44 4.14 1.52
N MET A 167 -20.10 3.06 0.82
CA MET A 167 -21.02 2.36 -0.08
C MET A 167 -22.23 1.83 0.68
N ALA A 168 -22.04 1.20 1.85
CA ALA A 168 -23.12 0.71 2.69
C ALA A 168 -24.06 1.82 3.15
N LYS A 169 -23.53 2.97 3.57
CA LYS A 169 -24.33 4.15 3.96
C LYS A 169 -25.13 4.71 2.76
N LYS A 170 -24.53 4.82 1.57
CA LYS A 170 -25.23 5.25 0.34
C LYS A 170 -26.39 4.32 -0.02
N ASN A 171 -26.24 3.01 0.23
CA ASN A 171 -27.29 2.02 0.00
C ASN A 171 -28.26 1.86 1.18
N ARG A 172 -28.15 2.70 2.21
CA ARG A 172 -28.98 2.66 3.41
C ARG A 172 -28.94 1.32 4.17
N TRP A 173 -27.78 0.65 4.17
CA TRP A 173 -27.57 -0.59 4.93
C TRP A 173 -27.07 -0.33 6.34
N VAL A 174 -26.49 0.84 6.57
CA VAL A 174 -26.02 1.33 7.87
C VAL A 174 -26.35 2.82 8.01
N VAL A 175 -26.52 3.29 9.25
CA VAL A 175 -26.75 4.70 9.57
C VAL A 175 -25.48 5.50 9.40
N ASP A 176 -24.37 5.00 10.00
CA ASP A 176 -23.09 5.67 10.03
C ASP A 176 -21.95 4.75 9.64
N ASN A 177 -20.80 5.39 9.36
CA ASN A 177 -19.59 4.69 9.00
C ASN A 177 -18.66 4.61 10.22
N PRO A 178 -18.49 3.43 10.82
CA PRO A 178 -17.67 3.25 12.04
C PRO A 178 -16.16 3.38 11.77
N PHE A 179 -15.73 3.56 10.52
CA PHE A 179 -14.33 3.72 10.16
C PHE A 179 -13.96 5.16 9.77
N ASN A 180 -14.73 6.16 10.23
CA ASN A 180 -14.41 7.57 9.96
C ASN A 180 -13.37 8.18 10.92
N PHE A 181 -12.99 7.49 12.00
CA PHE A 181 -11.97 7.96 12.93
C PHE A 181 -10.59 8.14 12.25
N SER A 182 -9.70 8.92 12.87
CA SER A 182 -8.32 9.08 12.40
C SER A 182 -7.39 8.08 13.10
N LEU A 183 -6.50 7.43 12.32
CA LEU A 183 -5.46 6.59 12.90
C LEU A 183 -4.33 7.48 13.45
N ASN A 184 -3.98 7.28 14.71
CA ASN A 184 -2.85 7.97 15.33
C ASN A 184 -1.54 7.26 14.96
N LYS A 185 -0.68 7.91 14.17
CA LYS A 185 0.61 7.35 13.73
C LYS A 185 1.47 6.87 14.90
N LYS A 186 1.54 7.65 15.99
CA LYS A 186 2.37 7.31 17.17
C LYS A 186 1.88 6.05 17.88
N ARG A 187 0.55 5.82 17.91
CA ARG A 187 -0.08 4.67 18.56
C ARG A 187 0.27 3.33 17.88
N TYR A 188 0.45 3.35 16.57
CA TYR A 188 0.65 2.14 15.75
C TYR A 188 2.08 2.03 15.20
N GLY A 189 3.07 2.46 15.96
CA GLY A 189 4.49 2.28 15.60
C GLY A 189 5.08 3.39 14.71
N GLY A 190 4.30 4.42 14.43
CA GLY A 190 4.77 5.54 13.59
C GLY A 190 4.92 5.17 12.11
N VAL A 191 5.29 6.15 11.32
CA VAL A 191 5.89 5.93 10.01
C VAL A 191 7.38 6.15 10.24
N GLN A 192 8.20 5.14 9.98
CA GLN A 192 9.64 5.38 9.93
C GLN A 192 9.89 6.45 8.89
N GLN A 193 10.43 7.58 9.33
CA GLN A 193 10.84 8.62 8.41
C GLN A 193 11.97 8.03 7.58
N ARG A 194 11.78 7.97 6.28
CA ARG A 194 12.80 7.47 5.36
C ARG A 194 13.68 8.67 5.01
N ASP A 195 14.67 8.90 5.85
CA ASP A 195 15.59 10.02 5.66
C ASP A 195 16.51 9.76 4.47
N ALA A 196 16.89 10.84 3.79
CA ALA A 196 17.92 10.79 2.78
C ALA A 196 19.24 10.29 3.41
N VAL A 197 20.00 9.52 2.66
CA VAL A 197 21.33 9.07 3.09
C VAL A 197 22.28 10.26 3.06
N SER A 198 23.15 10.36 4.07
CA SER A 198 24.20 11.39 4.07
C SER A 198 25.11 11.26 2.84
N ARG A 199 25.68 12.38 2.37
CA ARG A 199 26.63 12.34 1.25
C ARG A 199 27.83 11.43 1.58
N ALA A 200 28.27 11.38 2.84
CA ALA A 200 29.38 10.53 3.27
C ALA A 200 29.01 9.05 3.18
N ASP A 201 27.85 8.66 3.69
CA ASP A 201 27.40 7.25 3.63
C ASP A 201 27.08 6.80 2.20
N MET A 202 26.49 7.69 1.38
CA MET A 202 26.30 7.43 -0.04
C MET A 202 27.63 7.13 -0.75
N ARG A 203 28.69 7.92 -0.49
CA ARG A 203 30.01 7.71 -1.06
C ARG A 203 30.62 6.38 -0.58
N LYS A 204 30.62 6.12 0.75
CA LYS A 204 31.09 4.87 1.31
C LYS A 204 30.40 3.66 0.66
N PHE A 205 29.09 3.74 0.50
CA PHE A 205 28.32 2.66 -0.11
C PHE A 205 28.65 2.47 -1.60
N LEU A 206 28.72 3.56 -2.37
CA LEU A 206 29.05 3.51 -3.79
C LEU A 206 30.50 3.00 -4.01
N ASP A 207 31.46 3.42 -3.18
CA ASP A 207 32.85 2.90 -3.23
C ASP A 207 32.89 1.40 -2.93
N PHE A 208 32.15 0.96 -1.92
CA PHE A 208 32.01 -0.47 -1.61
C PHE A 208 31.42 -1.25 -2.80
N VAL A 209 30.27 -0.82 -3.32
CA VAL A 209 29.62 -1.52 -4.45
C VAL A 209 30.54 -1.57 -5.66
N ARG A 210 31.31 -0.50 -5.92
CA ARG A 210 32.24 -0.43 -7.05
C ARG A 210 33.40 -1.41 -6.94
N THR A 211 33.86 -1.70 -5.73
CA THR A 211 35.05 -2.55 -5.47
C THR A 211 34.68 -3.98 -5.08
N ASP A 212 33.46 -4.23 -4.62
CA ASP A 212 33.04 -5.56 -4.22
C ASP A 212 32.86 -6.48 -5.42
N ARG A 213 33.50 -7.66 -5.37
CA ARG A 213 33.53 -8.64 -6.47
C ARG A 213 32.14 -9.08 -6.94
N HIS A 214 31.16 -9.16 -6.02
CA HIS A 214 29.80 -9.59 -6.33
C HIS A 214 28.93 -8.43 -6.77
N PHE A 215 28.99 -7.29 -6.07
CA PHE A 215 28.07 -6.17 -6.29
C PHE A 215 28.51 -5.18 -7.36
N GLN A 216 29.77 -5.22 -7.83
CA GLN A 216 30.28 -4.32 -8.88
C GLN A 216 29.43 -4.34 -10.17
N LYS A 217 28.80 -5.47 -10.49
CA LYS A 217 27.91 -5.60 -11.66
C LYS A 217 26.64 -4.73 -11.55
N TYR A 218 26.23 -4.36 -10.33
CA TYR A 218 25.07 -3.49 -10.08
C TYR A 218 25.47 -2.02 -9.91
N PHE A 219 26.77 -1.70 -9.92
CA PHE A 219 27.28 -0.35 -9.61
C PHE A 219 26.63 0.72 -10.48
N ASN A 220 26.64 0.57 -11.80
CA ASN A 220 26.09 1.55 -12.71
C ASN A 220 24.60 1.79 -12.48
N GLY A 221 23.81 0.73 -12.23
CA GLY A 221 22.39 0.85 -11.92
C GLY A 221 22.13 1.59 -10.60
N ILE A 222 22.88 1.24 -9.54
CA ILE A 222 22.79 1.90 -8.23
C ILE A 222 23.22 3.38 -8.34
N PHE A 223 24.29 3.65 -9.09
CA PHE A 223 24.75 5.01 -9.37
C PHE A 223 23.69 5.85 -10.08
N ILE A 224 23.06 5.28 -11.12
CA ILE A 224 21.95 5.94 -11.84
C ILE A 224 20.79 6.24 -10.91
N LEU A 225 20.38 5.29 -10.05
CA LEU A 225 19.29 5.49 -9.10
C LEU A 225 19.55 6.65 -8.13
N PHE A 226 20.79 6.83 -7.65
CA PHE A 226 21.16 7.94 -6.78
C PHE A 226 21.24 9.29 -7.49
N ASN A 227 21.41 9.32 -8.81
CA ASN A 227 21.71 10.53 -9.55
C ASN A 227 20.63 10.95 -10.57
N THR A 228 19.49 10.27 -10.61
CA THR A 228 18.39 10.60 -11.54
C THR A 228 17.05 10.83 -10.86
N GLY A 229 16.87 10.31 -9.64
CA GLY A 229 15.60 10.38 -8.93
C GLY A 229 14.48 9.60 -9.59
N LEU A 230 14.77 8.67 -10.50
CA LEU A 230 13.77 7.79 -11.10
C LEU A 230 13.07 6.93 -10.04
N ARG A 231 11.76 6.67 -10.24
CA ARG A 231 11.11 5.61 -9.46
C ARG A 231 11.66 4.27 -9.91
N ILE A 232 11.79 3.32 -8.97
CA ILE A 232 12.36 2.01 -9.32
C ILE A 232 11.63 1.32 -10.45
N SER A 233 10.31 1.43 -10.54
CA SER A 233 9.54 0.86 -11.64
C SER A 233 9.80 1.58 -12.97
N GLU A 234 10.03 2.89 -12.97
CA GLU A 234 10.42 3.67 -14.15
C GLU A 234 11.82 3.25 -14.62
N PHE A 235 12.76 3.15 -13.69
CA PHE A 235 14.13 2.69 -13.94
C PHE A 235 14.16 1.28 -14.57
N CYS A 236 13.40 0.33 -14.01
CA CYS A 236 13.29 -1.01 -14.58
C CYS A 236 12.66 -1.04 -15.99
N GLY A 237 11.89 -0.01 -16.35
CA GLY A 237 11.22 0.09 -17.64
C GLY A 237 12.05 0.70 -18.76
N LEU A 238 13.29 1.11 -18.50
CA LEU A 238 14.13 1.75 -19.49
C LEU A 238 14.63 0.77 -20.56
N ILE A 239 14.63 1.25 -21.80
CA ILE A 239 15.25 0.61 -22.97
C ILE A 239 16.29 1.57 -23.54
N PRO A 240 17.23 1.13 -24.42
CA PRO A 240 18.25 2.01 -24.99
C PRO A 240 17.69 3.26 -25.65
N GLU A 241 16.55 3.16 -26.32
CA GLU A 241 15.89 4.25 -27.04
C GLU A 241 15.29 5.33 -26.13
N ASP A 242 15.19 5.07 -24.83
CA ASP A 242 14.77 6.07 -23.83
C ASP A 242 15.92 6.99 -23.40
N ILE A 243 17.17 6.67 -23.75
CA ILE A 243 18.35 7.43 -23.37
C ILE A 243 18.80 8.30 -24.54
N ASP A 244 18.42 9.56 -24.50
CA ASP A 244 18.84 10.53 -25.52
C ASP A 244 20.15 11.19 -25.09
N PHE A 245 21.24 10.74 -25.73
CA PHE A 245 22.58 11.28 -25.50
C PHE A 245 22.81 12.61 -26.23
N THR A 246 21.92 13.03 -27.12
CA THR A 246 22.03 14.30 -27.86
C THR A 246 21.39 15.43 -27.06
N GLU A 247 20.20 15.18 -26.52
CA GLU A 247 19.47 16.14 -25.68
C GLU A 247 19.84 16.00 -24.20
N HIS A 248 20.66 15.01 -23.82
CA HIS A 248 21.08 14.73 -22.45
C HIS A 248 19.91 14.44 -21.50
N VAL A 249 18.93 13.63 -21.95
CA VAL A 249 17.73 13.33 -21.17
C VAL A 249 17.39 11.85 -21.17
N ILE A 250 16.68 11.43 -20.13
CA ILE A 250 16.05 10.11 -20.00
C ILE A 250 14.55 10.28 -20.20
N HIS A 251 13.99 9.63 -21.18
CA HIS A 251 12.56 9.63 -21.44
C HIS A 251 11.86 8.60 -20.55
N VAL A 252 11.09 9.05 -19.59
CA VAL A 252 10.29 8.18 -18.72
C VAL A 252 8.92 7.94 -19.34
N ARG A 253 8.69 6.76 -19.90
CA ARG A 253 7.47 6.45 -20.68
C ARG A 253 6.69 5.27 -20.13
N ARG A 254 7.33 4.31 -19.46
CA ARG A 254 6.72 3.05 -19.01
C ARG A 254 7.27 2.56 -17.69
N GLN A 255 6.54 1.63 -17.08
CA GLN A 255 6.96 0.89 -15.90
C GLN A 255 6.53 -0.58 -16.02
N PRO A 256 7.44 -1.56 -15.83
CA PRO A 256 7.08 -2.95 -15.80
C PRO A 256 6.45 -3.32 -14.46
N ILE A 257 5.43 -4.16 -14.53
CA ILE A 257 4.73 -4.73 -13.39
C ILE A 257 4.80 -6.25 -13.46
N ARG A 258 5.08 -6.88 -12.33
CA ARG A 258 5.05 -8.32 -12.17
C ARG A 258 3.81 -8.72 -11.38
N ILE A 259 3.06 -9.70 -11.90
CA ILE A 259 1.91 -10.27 -11.21
C ILE A 259 2.02 -11.79 -11.11
N HIS A 260 1.42 -12.32 -10.05
CA HIS A 260 1.21 -13.74 -9.90
C HIS A 260 -0.14 -14.14 -10.53
N ALA A 261 -0.10 -15.00 -11.53
CA ALA A 261 -1.28 -15.60 -12.15
C ALA A 261 -1.26 -17.11 -11.89
N GLY A 262 -1.79 -17.55 -10.75
CA GLY A 262 -1.64 -18.91 -10.28
C GLY A 262 -0.17 -19.24 -10.00
N ASN A 263 0.35 -20.31 -10.63
CA ASN A 263 1.76 -20.72 -10.52
C ASN A 263 2.69 -20.04 -11.54
N LYS A 264 2.20 -19.08 -12.32
CA LYS A 264 2.98 -18.38 -13.34
C LYS A 264 3.21 -16.93 -12.94
N MET A 265 4.42 -16.44 -13.21
CA MET A 265 4.74 -15.02 -13.15
C MET A 265 4.47 -14.41 -14.53
N LEU A 266 3.69 -13.35 -14.56
CA LEU A 266 3.43 -12.57 -15.77
C LEU A 266 4.03 -11.19 -15.60
N TYR A 267 4.61 -10.69 -16.67
CA TYR A 267 5.12 -9.33 -16.76
C TYR A 267 4.27 -8.56 -17.76
N TYR A 268 3.96 -7.32 -17.44
CA TYR A 268 3.36 -6.38 -18.39
C TYR A 268 3.84 -4.97 -18.10
N ILE A 269 3.72 -4.10 -19.08
CA ILE A 269 4.04 -2.68 -18.95
C ILE A 269 2.78 -1.87 -18.69
N GLU A 270 2.93 -0.82 -17.89
CA GLU A 270 1.93 0.23 -17.72
C GLU A 270 2.58 1.59 -17.97
N GLU A 271 1.79 2.55 -18.38
CA GLU A 271 2.21 3.95 -18.32
C GLU A 271 2.40 4.40 -16.86
N PRO A 272 3.23 5.42 -16.63
CA PRO A 272 3.36 6.04 -15.33
C PRO A 272 1.98 6.41 -14.75
N LYS A 273 1.85 6.35 -13.41
CA LYS A 273 0.57 6.48 -12.69
C LYS A 273 -0.14 7.84 -12.89
N THR A 274 0.59 8.86 -13.23
CA THR A 274 0.10 10.25 -13.37
C THR A 274 0.63 10.86 -14.66
N GLU A 275 -0.08 11.83 -15.23
CA GLU A 275 0.40 12.60 -16.40
C GLU A 275 1.80 13.17 -16.18
N ASN A 276 2.09 13.67 -14.96
CA ASN A 276 3.44 14.13 -14.57
C ASN A 276 4.46 12.97 -14.48
N GLY A 277 4.04 11.73 -14.63
CA GLY A 277 4.93 10.58 -14.62
C GLY A 277 5.64 10.39 -15.96
N VAL A 278 4.98 10.73 -17.07
CA VAL A 278 5.63 10.83 -18.40
C VAL A 278 6.40 12.14 -18.43
N ARG A 279 7.69 12.05 -18.49
CA ARG A 279 8.58 13.20 -18.37
C ARG A 279 9.99 12.90 -18.87
N ASP A 280 10.75 13.96 -19.10
CA ASP A 280 12.15 13.88 -19.40
C ASP A 280 12.97 14.24 -18.15
N VAL A 281 13.94 13.39 -17.82
CA VAL A 281 14.85 13.59 -16.68
C VAL A 281 16.21 13.95 -17.23
N PRO A 282 16.73 15.15 -16.94
CA PRO A 282 18.09 15.54 -17.38
C PRO A 282 19.15 14.63 -16.75
N MET A 283 20.20 14.34 -17.51
CA MET A 283 21.38 13.61 -17.03
C MET A 283 22.65 14.42 -17.26
N PHE A 284 23.63 14.22 -16.38
CA PHE A 284 24.96 14.80 -16.53
C PHE A 284 25.96 13.72 -16.95
N GLY A 285 27.19 14.13 -17.37
CA GLY A 285 28.14 13.28 -18.05
C GLY A 285 28.45 11.93 -17.40
N ASP A 286 28.59 11.88 -16.06
CA ASP A 286 28.85 10.61 -15.35
C ASP A 286 27.64 9.67 -15.45
N VAL A 287 26.40 10.18 -15.46
CA VAL A 287 25.19 9.36 -15.65
C VAL A 287 25.11 8.83 -17.08
N GLU A 288 25.46 9.68 -18.06
CA GLU A 288 25.52 9.25 -19.46
C GLU A 288 26.55 8.14 -19.64
N GLU A 289 27.73 8.30 -19.05
CA GLU A 289 28.78 7.29 -19.11
C GLU A 289 28.32 5.97 -18.47
N ALA A 290 27.61 6.02 -17.33
CA ALA A 290 27.03 4.85 -16.71
C ALA A 290 26.02 4.17 -17.64
N PHE A 291 25.16 4.91 -18.34
CA PHE A 291 24.23 4.34 -19.32
C PHE A 291 24.95 3.76 -20.53
N ARG A 292 26.00 4.43 -21.06
CA ARG A 292 26.80 3.90 -22.16
C ARG A 292 27.39 2.53 -21.79
N GLN A 293 27.94 2.41 -20.58
CA GLN A 293 28.49 1.14 -20.09
C GLN A 293 27.41 0.06 -19.92
N VAL A 294 26.22 0.43 -19.39
CA VAL A 294 25.10 -0.51 -19.28
C VAL A 294 24.67 -1.02 -20.65
N ILE A 295 24.49 -0.12 -21.61
CA ILE A 295 24.07 -0.47 -22.99
C ILE A 295 25.14 -1.33 -23.67
N GLN A 296 26.40 -0.96 -23.56
CA GLN A 296 27.52 -1.68 -24.16
C GLN A 296 27.67 -3.10 -23.60
N ASN A 297 27.51 -3.25 -22.27
CA ASN A 297 27.66 -4.52 -21.57
C ASN A 297 26.39 -5.38 -21.57
N ARG A 298 25.29 -4.86 -22.11
CA ARG A 298 24.03 -5.60 -22.19
C ARG A 298 24.20 -6.85 -23.06
N PRO A 299 23.73 -8.04 -22.62
CA PRO A 299 23.79 -9.25 -23.43
C PRO A 299 23.06 -9.06 -24.77
N LYS A 300 23.68 -9.50 -25.85
CA LYS A 300 23.01 -9.59 -27.16
C LYS A 300 22.19 -10.85 -27.20
N LEU A 301 20.88 -10.73 -27.15
CA LEU A 301 19.96 -11.85 -27.13
C LEU A 301 19.52 -12.18 -28.58
N GLU A 302 19.48 -13.47 -28.91
CA GLU A 302 18.90 -13.92 -30.20
C GLU A 302 17.40 -13.59 -30.31
N LYS A 303 16.71 -13.61 -29.16
CA LYS A 303 15.30 -13.27 -29.03
C LYS A 303 15.07 -12.44 -27.77
N GLU A 304 14.59 -11.24 -27.96
CA GLU A 304 14.20 -10.35 -26.86
C GLU A 304 12.84 -10.75 -26.27
N GLU A 305 12.71 -10.62 -24.95
CA GLU A 305 11.42 -10.76 -24.30
C GLU A 305 10.54 -9.56 -24.64
N VAL A 306 9.41 -9.79 -25.27
CA VAL A 306 8.41 -8.75 -25.57
C VAL A 306 7.40 -8.70 -24.45
N VAL A 307 7.35 -7.56 -23.76
CA VAL A 307 6.41 -7.33 -22.66
C VAL A 307 5.29 -6.41 -23.14
N TRP A 308 4.05 -6.89 -23.04
CA TRP A 308 2.86 -6.18 -23.48
C TRP A 308 2.19 -5.42 -22.33
N ASN A 309 1.44 -4.38 -22.65
CA ASN A 309 0.48 -3.80 -21.69
C ASN A 309 -0.74 -4.73 -21.50
N ALA A 310 -1.60 -4.41 -20.52
CA ALA A 310 -2.69 -5.31 -20.12
C ALA A 310 -3.72 -5.59 -21.23
N ASP A 311 -3.92 -4.68 -22.16
CA ASP A 311 -4.85 -4.75 -23.29
C ASP A 311 -4.16 -5.17 -24.62
N HIS A 312 -2.87 -5.48 -24.57
CA HIS A 312 -2.07 -5.89 -25.73
C HIS A 312 -2.05 -4.89 -26.89
N THR A 313 -2.22 -3.59 -26.59
CA THR A 313 -2.15 -2.51 -27.59
C THR A 313 -0.74 -1.97 -27.77
N GLU A 314 0.09 -2.06 -26.72
CA GLU A 314 1.47 -1.57 -26.74
C GLU A 314 2.41 -2.63 -26.16
N SER A 315 3.65 -2.64 -26.64
CA SER A 315 4.69 -3.53 -26.15
C SER A 315 6.04 -2.83 -26.08
N ALA A 316 6.94 -3.37 -25.26
CA ALA A 316 8.34 -2.98 -25.22
C ALA A 316 9.23 -4.21 -25.15
N GLN A 317 10.44 -4.08 -25.66
CA GLN A 317 11.50 -5.10 -25.64
C GLN A 317 12.84 -4.40 -25.49
N GLY A 318 13.90 -5.14 -25.26
CA GLY A 318 15.23 -4.55 -25.16
C GLY A 318 15.50 -3.87 -23.83
N PHE A 319 14.85 -4.28 -22.74
CA PHE A 319 15.03 -3.68 -21.42
C PHE A 319 16.49 -3.70 -20.98
N LEU A 320 16.94 -2.60 -20.36
CA LEU A 320 18.35 -2.44 -19.93
C LEU A 320 18.74 -3.40 -18.79
N TRP A 321 17.79 -3.78 -17.95
CA TRP A 321 18.03 -4.55 -16.73
C TRP A 321 17.50 -5.96 -16.87
N LEU A 322 18.44 -6.91 -16.92
CA LEU A 322 18.16 -8.33 -17.11
C LEU A 322 18.75 -9.14 -15.96
N ASP A 323 18.03 -10.16 -15.52
CA ASP A 323 18.51 -11.15 -14.56
C ASP A 323 19.46 -12.17 -15.22
N LYS A 324 19.96 -13.12 -14.42
CA LYS A 324 20.85 -14.19 -14.90
C LYS A 324 20.25 -15.06 -16.01
N ASP A 325 18.92 -15.11 -16.10
CA ASP A 325 18.17 -15.90 -17.09
C ASP A 325 17.73 -15.04 -18.29
N ASN A 326 18.27 -13.82 -18.40
CA ASN A 326 17.96 -12.83 -19.43
C ASN A 326 16.49 -12.36 -19.42
N ARG A 327 15.83 -12.43 -18.27
CA ARG A 327 14.48 -11.89 -18.07
C ARG A 327 14.56 -10.48 -17.50
N ILE A 328 13.51 -9.71 -17.71
CA ILE A 328 13.43 -8.35 -17.18
C ILE A 328 13.53 -8.35 -15.64
N GLU A 329 14.43 -7.54 -15.11
CA GLU A 329 14.46 -7.21 -13.68
C GLU A 329 13.36 -6.20 -13.34
N VAL A 330 12.68 -6.44 -12.22
CA VAL A 330 11.64 -5.56 -11.69
C VAL A 330 12.06 -4.99 -10.34
N ALA A 331 11.26 -4.07 -9.82
CA ALA A 331 11.52 -3.35 -8.57
C ALA A 331 12.00 -4.25 -7.41
N GLN A 332 11.41 -5.45 -7.26
CA GLN A 332 11.75 -6.37 -6.18
C GLN A 332 13.19 -6.89 -6.28
N HIS A 333 13.71 -7.13 -7.49
CA HIS A 333 15.10 -7.58 -7.67
C HIS A 333 16.07 -6.49 -7.19
N TRP A 334 15.86 -5.24 -7.58
CA TRP A 334 16.70 -4.12 -7.17
C TRP A 334 16.60 -3.80 -5.68
N GLN A 335 15.42 -3.96 -5.06
CA GLN A 335 15.28 -3.87 -3.60
C GLN A 335 16.14 -4.93 -2.90
N ASN A 336 16.16 -6.16 -3.42
CA ASN A 336 16.97 -7.24 -2.87
C ASN A 336 18.46 -6.96 -3.06
N HIS A 337 18.91 -6.56 -4.25
CA HIS A 337 20.32 -6.25 -4.52
C HIS A 337 20.84 -5.16 -3.57
N LEU A 338 20.08 -4.08 -3.37
CA LEU A 338 20.45 -3.04 -2.41
C LEU A 338 20.48 -3.55 -0.97
N ARG A 339 19.45 -4.30 -0.55
CA ARG A 339 19.37 -4.87 0.79
C ARG A 339 20.57 -5.80 1.08
N TRP A 340 20.92 -6.66 0.15
CA TRP A 340 22.06 -7.57 0.30
C TRP A 340 23.39 -6.83 0.30
N ALA A 341 23.56 -5.83 -0.56
CA ALA A 341 24.77 -5.00 -0.58
C ALA A 341 24.95 -4.23 0.73
N VAL A 342 23.91 -3.57 1.26
CA VAL A 342 23.94 -2.92 2.58
C VAL A 342 24.22 -3.92 3.69
N GLY A 343 23.55 -5.08 3.66
CA GLY A 343 23.78 -6.14 4.64
C GLY A 343 25.22 -6.68 4.62
N LYS A 344 25.84 -6.82 3.43
CA LYS A 344 27.27 -7.20 3.33
C LYS A 344 28.17 -6.08 3.84
N TYR A 345 27.92 -4.83 3.45
CA TYR A 345 28.68 -3.68 3.95
C TYR A 345 28.70 -3.65 5.48
N ASN A 346 27.53 -3.68 6.12
CA ASN A 346 27.40 -3.59 7.59
C ASN A 346 27.99 -4.80 8.34
N ARG A 347 28.17 -5.94 7.67
CA ARG A 347 28.92 -7.08 8.25
C ARG A 347 30.43 -6.94 8.06
N THR A 348 30.87 -6.23 7.04
CA THR A 348 32.31 -6.12 6.68
C THR A 348 32.97 -4.96 7.39
N PHE A 349 32.28 -3.84 7.58
CA PHE A 349 32.84 -2.62 8.14
C PHE A 349 32.29 -2.33 9.54
N LYS A 350 33.11 -1.68 10.40
CA LYS A 350 32.72 -1.32 11.77
C LYS A 350 31.68 -0.21 11.81
N GLU A 351 31.73 0.73 10.85
CA GLU A 351 30.78 1.80 10.73
C GLU A 351 29.64 1.33 9.83
N GLU A 352 28.46 1.18 10.41
CA GLU A 352 27.26 0.79 9.69
C GLU A 352 26.72 1.97 8.88
N ILE A 353 26.20 1.68 7.69
CA ILE A 353 25.41 2.62 6.90
C ILE A 353 23.92 2.35 7.11
N PRO A 354 23.06 3.37 6.96
CA PRO A 354 21.62 3.19 7.07
C PRO A 354 21.10 2.24 5.98
N ASN A 355 19.88 1.73 6.16
CA ASN A 355 19.22 0.93 5.14
C ASN A 355 19.03 1.77 3.86
N ILE A 356 19.50 1.28 2.73
CA ILE A 356 19.39 1.92 1.41
C ILE A 356 18.43 1.10 0.55
N THR A 357 17.37 1.75 0.10
CA THR A 357 16.38 1.21 -0.83
C THR A 357 16.32 2.09 -2.08
N PRO A 358 15.75 1.62 -3.21
CA PRO A 358 15.59 2.48 -4.39
C PRO A 358 14.83 3.77 -4.09
N HIS A 359 13.88 3.71 -3.16
CA HIS A 359 13.12 4.90 -2.75
C HIS A 359 13.98 5.89 -1.96
N ILE A 360 14.89 5.38 -1.11
CA ILE A 360 15.87 6.19 -0.40
C ILE A 360 16.88 6.81 -1.37
N CYS A 361 17.34 6.09 -2.42
CA CYS A 361 18.18 6.68 -3.48
C CYS A 361 17.49 7.88 -4.12
N ARG A 362 16.21 7.73 -4.48
CA ARG A 362 15.40 8.82 -5.03
C ARG A 362 15.21 9.98 -4.04
N HIS A 363 14.96 9.68 -2.75
CA HIS A 363 14.88 10.69 -1.69
C HIS A 363 16.19 11.46 -1.56
N THR A 364 17.32 10.76 -1.57
CA THR A 364 18.66 11.34 -1.49
C THR A 364 18.92 12.28 -2.66
N PHE A 365 18.57 11.87 -3.90
CA PHE A 365 18.62 12.76 -5.06
C PHE A 365 17.79 14.01 -4.85
N CYS A 366 16.54 13.86 -4.43
CA CYS A 366 15.64 15.00 -4.18
C CYS A 366 16.22 15.97 -3.15
N SER A 367 16.73 15.46 -2.02
CA SER A 367 17.34 16.27 -0.95
C SER A 367 18.62 16.96 -1.43
N ASN A 368 19.46 16.25 -2.20
CA ASN A 368 20.69 16.83 -2.76
C ASN A 368 20.39 17.97 -3.74
N CYS A 369 19.39 17.80 -4.61
CA CYS A 369 18.95 18.84 -5.54
C CYS A 369 18.35 20.06 -4.80
N ALA A 370 17.53 19.81 -3.77
CA ALA A 370 16.98 20.86 -2.93
C ALA A 370 18.07 21.65 -2.21
N SER A 371 19.03 20.95 -1.57
CA SER A 371 20.19 21.56 -0.89
C SER A 371 21.11 22.31 -1.86
N ALA A 372 21.13 21.93 -3.14
CA ALA A 372 21.86 22.67 -4.18
C ALA A 372 21.10 23.89 -4.71
N GLY A 373 19.91 24.19 -4.19
CA GLY A 373 19.13 25.37 -4.56
C GLY A 373 18.32 25.22 -5.83
N MET A 374 18.04 23.99 -6.28
CA MET A 374 17.11 23.78 -7.39
C MET A 374 15.72 24.30 -6.99
N SER A 375 15.02 25.00 -7.90
CA SER A 375 13.69 25.51 -7.58
C SER A 375 12.71 24.36 -7.28
N PRO A 376 11.80 24.51 -6.29
CA PRO A 376 10.82 23.46 -5.96
C PRO A 376 9.98 23.02 -7.16
N LYS A 377 9.66 23.94 -8.07
CA LYS A 377 8.89 23.64 -9.27
C LYS A 377 9.66 22.76 -10.26
N THR A 378 10.93 23.11 -10.51
CA THR A 378 11.83 22.32 -11.37
C THR A 378 12.02 20.92 -10.79
N LEU A 379 12.28 20.84 -9.47
CA LEU A 379 12.45 19.55 -8.79
C LEU A 379 11.16 18.72 -8.83
N GLN A 380 9.98 19.32 -8.65
CA GLN A 380 8.69 18.64 -8.81
C GLN A 380 8.56 18.01 -10.20
N MET A 381 8.93 18.73 -11.25
CA MET A 381 8.85 18.24 -12.64
C MET A 381 9.81 17.06 -12.87
N ILE A 382 11.08 17.19 -12.48
CA ILE A 382 12.08 16.12 -12.61
C ILE A 382 11.64 14.88 -11.84
N MET A 383 11.17 15.05 -10.60
CA MET A 383 10.69 13.96 -9.76
C MET A 383 9.36 13.37 -10.23
N GLY A 384 8.56 14.09 -11.02
CA GLY A 384 7.22 13.64 -11.42
C GLY A 384 6.26 13.49 -10.24
N HIS A 385 6.34 14.44 -9.26
CA HIS A 385 5.42 14.46 -8.13
C HIS A 385 4.07 15.06 -8.55
N SER A 386 2.98 14.35 -8.27
CA SER A 386 1.62 14.83 -8.56
C SER A 386 1.22 16.06 -7.73
N SER A 387 1.80 16.21 -6.54
CA SER A 387 1.60 17.37 -5.66
C SER A 387 2.95 18.00 -5.33
N ILE A 388 3.01 19.33 -5.37
CA ILE A 388 4.20 20.09 -4.96
C ILE A 388 4.50 19.91 -3.47
N GLN A 389 3.50 19.58 -2.66
CA GLN A 389 3.66 19.38 -1.21
C GLN A 389 4.74 18.35 -0.91
N PHE A 390 4.78 17.23 -1.63
CA PHE A 390 5.83 16.21 -1.46
C PHE A 390 7.23 16.73 -1.73
N THR A 391 7.36 17.69 -2.63
CA THR A 391 8.64 18.36 -2.92
C THR A 391 8.95 19.38 -1.83
N LEU A 392 7.98 20.19 -1.42
CA LEU A 392 8.17 21.21 -0.38
C LEU A 392 8.53 20.61 0.98
N ASP A 393 7.98 19.42 1.31
CA ASP A 393 8.34 18.72 2.54
C ASP A 393 9.85 18.45 2.66
N VAL A 394 10.57 18.30 1.54
CA VAL A 394 12.03 18.15 1.53
C VAL A 394 12.73 19.49 1.87
N TYR A 395 12.17 20.62 1.44
CA TYR A 395 12.74 21.94 1.73
C TYR A 395 12.47 22.41 3.16
N THR A 396 11.45 21.88 3.86
CA THR A 396 11.14 22.27 5.24
C THR A 396 12.19 21.81 6.26
N HIS A 397 13.06 20.86 5.88
CA HIS A 397 14.16 20.38 6.71
C HIS A 397 15.45 21.23 6.55
N LEU A 398 15.45 22.20 5.63
CA LEU A 398 16.56 23.16 5.51
C LEU A 398 16.42 24.24 6.58
N GLU A 399 17.25 24.21 7.62
CA GLU A 399 17.22 25.21 8.69
C GLU A 399 17.66 26.58 8.17
N ALA A 400 17.04 27.66 8.69
CA ALA A 400 17.29 29.02 8.23
C ALA A 400 18.78 29.49 8.36
N GLY A 401 19.57 28.84 9.24
CA GLY A 401 21.00 29.07 9.40
C GLY A 401 21.86 28.46 8.30
N ASP A 402 21.39 27.38 7.69
CA ASP A 402 22.08 26.69 6.63
C ASP A 402 21.84 27.34 5.25
N ILE A 403 20.68 28.00 5.07
CA ILE A 403 20.32 28.68 3.82
C ILE A 403 21.37 29.73 3.43
N LYS A 404 21.88 30.50 4.38
CA LYS A 404 22.96 31.51 4.10
C LYS A 404 24.26 30.83 3.73
N LYS A 405 24.69 29.81 4.48
CA LYS A 405 25.94 29.08 4.20
C LYS A 405 25.85 28.35 2.88
N GLU A 406 24.74 27.70 2.61
CA GLU A 406 24.49 26.99 1.36
C GLU A 406 24.38 27.92 0.16
N PHE A 407 23.70 29.08 0.30
CA PHE A 407 23.62 30.09 -0.74
C PHE A 407 25.00 30.60 -1.12
N PHE A 408 25.85 30.94 -0.14
CA PHE A 408 27.21 31.40 -0.42
C PHE A 408 28.12 30.29 -0.94
N SER A 409 27.96 29.06 -0.49
CA SER A 409 28.71 27.92 -1.02
C SER A 409 28.29 27.56 -2.44
N MET A 410 27.02 27.72 -2.80
CA MET A 410 26.53 27.60 -4.18
C MET A 410 27.14 28.63 -5.13
N VAL A 411 27.20 29.86 -4.68
CA VAL A 411 27.76 30.95 -5.48
C VAL A 411 29.29 30.77 -5.67
N GLN A 412 29.97 30.18 -4.70
CA GLN A 412 31.43 29.95 -4.76
C GLN A 412 31.83 28.61 -5.37
N ASN A 413 31.01 27.56 -5.24
CA ASN A 413 31.32 26.23 -5.75
C ASN A 413 30.52 25.92 -7.01
N LYS A 414 31.15 26.07 -8.17
CA LYS A 414 30.65 25.51 -9.43
C LYS A 414 30.68 23.98 -9.48
N ASN A 415 31.15 23.31 -8.42
CA ASN A 415 31.26 21.87 -8.34
C ASN A 415 30.22 21.31 -7.39
N TYR A 416 29.09 20.95 -7.96
CA TYR A 416 28.18 20.01 -7.36
C TYR A 416 28.93 18.68 -7.22
N ASP A 417 29.32 18.33 -5.97
CA ASP A 417 30.16 17.15 -5.76
C ASP A 417 29.29 15.87 -5.78
N PHE A 418 28.84 15.52 -6.98
CA PHE A 418 28.34 14.18 -7.25
C PHE A 418 29.48 13.17 -7.14
N TYR A 419 29.16 11.92 -6.85
CA TYR A 419 30.13 10.85 -6.94
C TYR A 419 30.65 10.76 -8.38
N SER A 420 31.91 11.07 -8.60
CA SER A 420 32.52 10.98 -9.93
C SER A 420 32.91 9.53 -10.25
N LEU A 421 32.61 9.09 -11.46
CA LEU A 421 33.05 7.77 -11.96
C LEU A 421 34.59 7.64 -12.02
N ASN A 422 35.28 8.76 -12.13
CA ASN A 422 36.74 8.82 -12.17
C ASN A 422 37.38 8.89 -10.78
N ARG A 423 36.59 8.96 -9.70
CA ARG A 423 37.12 9.00 -8.35
C ARG A 423 37.77 7.66 -7.99
N VAL A 424 38.96 7.73 -7.41
CA VAL A 424 39.58 6.53 -6.81
C VAL A 424 38.79 6.14 -5.56
N PRO A 425 38.31 4.90 -5.45
CA PRO A 425 37.58 4.45 -4.26
C PRO A 425 38.45 4.56 -2.99
N GLU A 426 37.89 5.12 -1.91
CA GLU A 426 38.55 5.20 -0.59
C GLU A 426 38.43 3.88 0.18
N ILE A 427 37.45 3.03 -0.21
CA ILE A 427 37.18 1.77 0.45
C ILE A 427 37.87 0.65 -0.35
N VAL A 428 38.85 0.04 0.24
CA VAL A 428 39.38 -1.22 -0.23
C VAL A 428 38.69 -2.33 0.57
N ALA A 429 37.83 -3.08 -0.11
CA ALA A 429 37.20 -4.23 0.53
C ALA A 429 38.26 -5.19 1.07
N PRO A 430 38.13 -5.69 2.32
CA PRO A 430 39.03 -6.76 2.79
C PRO A 430 38.97 -7.91 1.79
N ALA A 431 40.13 -8.49 1.52
CA ALA A 431 40.25 -9.66 0.67
C ALA A 431 39.66 -10.89 1.40
N ASP A 432 38.36 -10.97 1.44
CA ASP A 432 37.64 -12.14 1.92
C ASP A 432 37.17 -12.94 0.70
N ASP A 433 37.86 -14.01 0.45
CA ASP A 433 37.60 -14.93 -0.68
C ASP A 433 36.39 -15.84 -0.46
N THR A 434 35.57 -15.57 0.56
CA THR A 434 34.31 -16.31 0.75
C THR A 434 33.37 -15.98 -0.37
N GLU A 435 33.05 -16.95 -1.22
CA GLU A 435 31.98 -16.85 -2.21
C GLU A 435 30.71 -16.41 -1.50
N TYR A 436 30.22 -15.20 -1.85
CA TYR A 436 28.93 -14.73 -1.41
C TYR A 436 27.88 -15.40 -2.32
N GLU A 437 27.33 -16.50 -1.82
CA GLU A 437 26.12 -17.05 -2.42
C GLU A 437 24.96 -16.11 -2.08
N GLU A 438 24.28 -15.58 -3.10
CA GLU A 438 23.00 -14.94 -2.91
C GLU A 438 22.10 -15.98 -2.23
N PRO A 439 21.50 -15.70 -1.06
CA PRO A 439 20.54 -16.62 -0.50
C PRO A 439 19.50 -16.88 -1.59
N GLU A 440 19.25 -18.15 -1.90
CA GLU A 440 18.15 -18.51 -2.79
C GLU A 440 16.94 -17.74 -2.31
N ALA A 441 16.40 -16.90 -3.17
CA ALA A 441 15.20 -16.19 -2.85
C ALA A 441 14.14 -17.28 -2.71
N ASP A 442 13.80 -17.62 -1.46
CA ASP A 442 12.57 -18.33 -1.18
C ASP A 442 11.45 -17.53 -1.80
N MET A 443 11.07 -17.94 -2.99
CA MET A 443 10.11 -17.22 -3.82
C MET A 443 8.71 -17.30 -3.24
N ASP A 444 8.54 -17.94 -2.09
CA ASP A 444 7.24 -18.29 -1.52
C ASP A 444 6.95 -17.68 -0.13
N GLU A 445 7.84 -16.92 0.51
CA GLU A 445 7.49 -16.38 1.83
C GLU A 445 7.52 -14.86 1.91
N LYS A 446 6.30 -14.35 2.11
CA LYS A 446 5.92 -13.08 2.71
C LYS A 446 6.47 -11.85 1.99
N ALA A 447 5.64 -11.34 1.08
CA ALA A 447 5.55 -9.91 0.92
C ALA A 447 5.32 -9.30 2.32
N ASP A 448 6.40 -8.95 3.02
CA ASP A 448 6.32 -7.97 4.08
C ASP A 448 5.90 -6.68 3.36
N ASP A 449 4.59 -6.43 3.42
CA ASP A 449 3.94 -5.19 3.01
C ASP A 449 4.47 -4.05 3.89
N ASP A 450 5.69 -3.59 3.60
CA ASP A 450 6.19 -2.31 4.04
C ASP A 450 6.34 -1.39 2.81
N ASP A 451 5.17 -0.90 2.34
CA ASP A 451 5.02 0.32 1.53
C ASP A 451 3.75 1.06 1.92
#